data_7a844cd7bebf33ffcc28c04f87d257c9
#
_entry.id   7a844cd7bebf33ffcc28c04f87d257c9
#
_cell.length_a   1.000
_cell.length_b   1.000
_cell.length_c   1.000
_cell.angle_alpha   90.00
_cell.angle_beta   90.00
_cell.angle_gamma   90.00
#
_symmetry.space_group_name_H-M   'P 1'
#
loop_
_entity.id
_entity.type
_entity.pdbx_description
1 polymer ?
#
loop_
_entity_poly.entity_id
_entity_poly.type
_entity_poly.pdbx_seq_one_letter_code
_entity_poly.pdbx_strand_id
1 'polypeptide(L)'
;VKELEKLERISLKEKREDYSGLQERIDKLKEKYRIIRDQKIRERVEALGIKIQGDEDRQTLLNKEKEYVLARQKIELSLESFYRSAASLAFQLNKRHITRNMSIFRCIDRRFETGEIFIKWDESEDEEWLLLIYIKNNSPDEGIVIEDKTNPEKNSSHEFKPNEIFKASDLMVDSLTQLIAKKREKKE
;
A
#
# COMPACT_ATOMS: atom_id res chain seq x y z
N VAL A 1 -54.25 -42.01 -34.99
CA VAL A 1 -53.01 -42.38 -34.30
C VAL A 1 -51.80 -41.82 -35.03
N LYS A 2 -51.64 -42.04 -36.32
CA LYS A 2 -50.44 -41.56 -37.09
C LYS A 2 -50.34 -40.03 -37.17
N GLU A 3 -51.47 -39.31 -37.19
CA GLU A 3 -51.46 -37.87 -37.21
C GLU A 3 -51.06 -37.26 -35.83
N LEU A 4 -51.51 -37.87 -34.75
CA LEU A 4 -51.10 -37.50 -33.41
C LEU A 4 -49.61 -37.69 -33.16
N GLU A 5 -49.06 -38.84 -33.58
CA GLU A 5 -47.63 -39.10 -33.48
C GLU A 5 -46.82 -38.11 -34.32
N LYS A 6 -47.34 -37.72 -35.48
CA LYS A 6 -46.68 -36.73 -36.31
C LYS A 6 -46.66 -35.31 -35.68
N LEU A 7 -47.78 -34.92 -35.06
CA LEU A 7 -47.89 -33.64 -34.34
C LEU A 7 -46.98 -33.65 -33.12
N GLU A 8 -46.90 -34.73 -32.39
CA GLU A 8 -45.99 -34.84 -31.24
C GLU A 8 -44.54 -34.76 -31.66
N ARG A 9 -44.15 -35.38 -32.77
CA ARG A 9 -42.79 -35.28 -33.31
C ARG A 9 -42.44 -33.84 -33.74
N ILE A 10 -43.38 -33.14 -34.36
CA ILE A 10 -43.20 -31.75 -34.77
C ILE A 10 -43.06 -30.85 -33.54
N SER A 11 -43.94 -31.04 -32.55
CA SER A 11 -43.88 -30.27 -31.31
C SER A 11 -42.58 -30.50 -30.54
N LEU A 12 -42.10 -31.74 -30.47
CA LEU A 12 -40.81 -32.05 -29.84
C LEU A 12 -39.64 -31.47 -30.60
N LYS A 13 -39.72 -31.44 -31.94
CA LYS A 13 -38.69 -30.84 -32.78
C LYS A 13 -38.63 -29.33 -32.58
N GLU A 14 -39.78 -28.66 -32.57
CA GLU A 14 -39.89 -27.23 -32.29
C GLU A 14 -39.36 -26.87 -30.88
N LYS A 15 -39.72 -27.67 -29.88
CA LYS A 15 -39.17 -27.49 -28.52
C LYS A 15 -37.67 -27.64 -28.46
N ARG A 16 -37.11 -28.60 -29.23
CA ARG A 16 -35.65 -28.81 -29.30
C ARG A 16 -34.97 -27.64 -30.03
N GLU A 17 -35.58 -27.16 -31.10
CA GLU A 17 -35.05 -25.99 -31.83
C GLU A 17 -35.08 -24.72 -30.96
N ASP A 18 -36.18 -24.50 -30.23
CA ASP A 18 -36.30 -23.39 -29.28
C ASP A 18 -35.28 -23.51 -28.13
N TYR A 19 -35.08 -24.73 -27.62
CA TYR A 19 -34.10 -24.98 -26.59
C TYR A 19 -32.67 -24.76 -27.10
N SER A 20 -32.36 -25.22 -28.32
CA SER A 20 -31.07 -24.99 -28.96
C SER A 20 -30.80 -23.47 -29.16
N GLY A 21 -31.79 -22.73 -29.64
CA GLY A 21 -31.68 -21.28 -29.78
C GLY A 21 -31.53 -20.57 -28.45
N LEU A 22 -32.22 -21.02 -27.41
CA LEU A 22 -32.07 -20.50 -26.06
C LEU A 22 -30.66 -20.79 -25.50
N GLN A 23 -30.15 -21.99 -25.74
CA GLN A 23 -28.80 -22.37 -25.28
C GLN A 23 -27.72 -21.50 -25.95
N GLU A 24 -27.84 -21.25 -27.24
CA GLU A 24 -26.93 -20.33 -27.94
C GLU A 24 -26.96 -18.91 -27.38
N ARG A 25 -28.15 -18.41 -27.07
CA ARG A 25 -28.29 -17.08 -26.42
C ARG A 25 -27.65 -17.04 -25.04
N ILE A 26 -27.83 -18.08 -24.24
CA ILE A 26 -27.21 -18.22 -22.93
C ILE A 26 -25.70 -18.28 -23.07
N ASP A 27 -25.17 -19.04 -24.02
CA ASP A 27 -23.74 -19.16 -24.23
C ASP A 27 -23.12 -17.82 -24.69
N LYS A 28 -23.78 -17.08 -25.57
CA LYS A 28 -23.35 -15.72 -25.96
C LYS A 28 -23.38 -14.76 -24.78
N LEU A 29 -24.39 -14.85 -23.93
CA LEU A 29 -24.50 -14.01 -22.74
C LEU A 29 -23.39 -14.33 -21.74
N LYS A 30 -23.11 -15.63 -21.51
CA LYS A 30 -21.99 -16.06 -20.67
C LYS A 30 -20.64 -15.56 -21.18
N GLU A 31 -20.42 -15.64 -22.48
CA GLU A 31 -19.19 -15.16 -23.12
C GLU A 31 -19.05 -13.64 -22.97
N LYS A 32 -20.13 -12.89 -23.17
CA LYS A 32 -20.15 -11.43 -22.98
C LYS A 32 -19.78 -11.06 -21.54
N TYR A 33 -20.38 -11.74 -20.54
CA TYR A 33 -20.06 -11.48 -19.14
C TYR A 33 -18.64 -11.90 -18.77
N ARG A 34 -18.14 -12.98 -19.37
CA ARG A 34 -16.74 -13.39 -19.18
C ARG A 34 -15.78 -12.31 -19.66
N ILE A 35 -16.01 -11.76 -20.85
CA ILE A 35 -15.18 -10.71 -21.41
C ILE A 35 -15.22 -9.45 -20.53
N ILE A 36 -16.41 -9.06 -20.06
CA ILE A 36 -16.57 -7.91 -19.17
C ILE A 36 -15.82 -8.12 -17.86
N ARG A 37 -15.93 -9.30 -17.25
CA ARG A 37 -15.21 -9.63 -16.02
C ARG A 37 -13.70 -9.62 -16.20
N ASP A 38 -13.21 -10.21 -17.28
CA ASP A 38 -11.77 -10.24 -17.56
C ASP A 38 -11.23 -8.84 -17.80
N GLN A 39 -11.99 -7.99 -18.48
CA GLN A 39 -11.61 -6.58 -18.69
C GLN A 39 -11.59 -5.81 -17.36
N LYS A 40 -12.56 -5.98 -16.50
CA LYS A 40 -12.60 -5.36 -15.16
C LYS A 40 -11.42 -5.78 -14.29
N ILE A 41 -11.08 -7.06 -14.31
CA ILE A 41 -9.91 -7.59 -13.61
C ILE A 41 -8.64 -6.95 -14.15
N ARG A 42 -8.49 -6.88 -15.47
CA ARG A 42 -7.35 -6.26 -16.13
C ARG A 42 -7.21 -4.79 -15.78
N GLU A 43 -8.29 -4.02 -15.83
CA GLU A 43 -8.32 -2.60 -15.44
C GLU A 43 -7.94 -2.41 -13.96
N ARG A 44 -8.45 -3.27 -13.09
CA ARG A 44 -8.14 -3.22 -11.66
C ARG A 44 -6.66 -3.51 -11.39
N VAL A 45 -6.07 -4.49 -12.06
CA VAL A 45 -4.65 -4.82 -11.93
C VAL A 45 -3.77 -3.69 -12.50
N GLU A 46 -4.14 -3.11 -13.63
CA GLU A 46 -3.44 -1.96 -14.20
C GLU A 46 -3.50 -0.74 -13.26
N ALA A 47 -4.63 -0.51 -12.62
CA ALA A 47 -4.80 0.58 -11.66
C ALA A 47 -3.86 0.48 -10.45
N LEU A 48 -3.44 -0.74 -10.09
CA LEU A 48 -2.45 -0.98 -9.04
C LEU A 48 -1.00 -0.68 -9.48
N GLY A 49 -0.79 -0.36 -10.76
CA GLY A 49 0.54 -0.10 -11.30
C GLY A 49 1.31 -1.36 -11.72
N ILE A 50 0.66 -2.51 -11.75
CA ILE A 50 1.28 -3.77 -12.17
C ILE A 50 1.36 -3.80 -13.70
N LYS A 51 2.54 -4.14 -14.23
CA LYS A 51 2.73 -4.29 -15.67
C LYS A 51 2.04 -5.55 -16.17
N ILE A 52 1.13 -5.40 -17.12
CA ILE A 52 0.41 -6.50 -17.74
C ILE A 52 0.89 -6.67 -19.17
N GLN A 53 1.22 -7.92 -19.53
CA GLN A 53 1.41 -8.30 -20.92
C GLN A 53 0.04 -8.66 -21.51
N GLY A 54 -0.18 -8.35 -22.80
CA GLY A 54 -1.51 -8.47 -23.43
C GLY A 54 -2.08 -9.88 -23.48
N ASP A 55 -1.25 -10.92 -23.28
CA ASP A 55 -1.60 -12.34 -23.44
C ASP A 55 -1.88 -13.05 -22.10
N GLU A 56 -1.86 -12.32 -20.98
CA GLU A 56 -2.07 -12.93 -19.68
C GLU A 56 -3.52 -13.37 -19.48
N ASP A 57 -3.69 -14.57 -19.00
CA ASP A 57 -5.00 -15.12 -18.69
C ASP A 57 -5.54 -14.56 -17.36
N ARG A 58 -6.81 -14.85 -17.09
CA ARG A 58 -7.51 -14.40 -15.88
C ARG A 58 -6.80 -14.86 -14.61
N GLN A 59 -6.36 -16.14 -14.58
CA GLN A 59 -5.73 -16.70 -13.39
C GLN A 59 -4.39 -16.05 -13.08
N THR A 60 -3.59 -15.77 -14.11
CA THR A 60 -2.32 -15.06 -13.98
C THR A 60 -2.53 -13.65 -13.45
N LEU A 61 -3.54 -12.93 -13.95
CA LEU A 61 -3.87 -11.59 -13.48
C LEU A 61 -4.34 -11.58 -12.02
N LEU A 62 -5.17 -12.53 -11.63
CA LEU A 62 -5.63 -12.68 -10.24
C LEU A 62 -4.47 -13.03 -9.31
N ASN A 63 -3.55 -13.88 -9.74
CA ASN A 63 -2.36 -14.22 -8.96
C ASN A 63 -1.45 -13.02 -8.78
N LYS A 64 -1.22 -12.22 -9.81
CA LYS A 64 -0.44 -10.97 -9.74
C LYS A 64 -1.05 -9.97 -8.79
N GLU A 65 -2.37 -9.78 -8.86
CA GLU A 65 -3.09 -8.91 -7.92
C GLU A 65 -2.94 -9.39 -6.48
N LYS A 66 -3.10 -10.68 -6.26
CA LYS A 66 -2.98 -11.30 -4.94
C LYS A 66 -1.57 -11.13 -4.36
N GLU A 67 -0.54 -11.39 -5.15
CA GLU A 67 0.85 -11.19 -4.74
C GLU A 67 1.14 -9.73 -4.41
N TYR A 68 0.64 -8.81 -5.23
CA TYR A 68 0.79 -7.37 -4.99
C TYR A 68 0.12 -6.95 -3.67
N VAL A 69 -1.12 -7.38 -3.43
CA VAL A 69 -1.87 -7.06 -2.22
C VAL A 69 -1.15 -7.61 -0.99
N LEU A 70 -0.65 -8.83 -1.04
CA LEU A 70 0.11 -9.44 0.06
C LEU A 70 1.42 -8.69 0.34
N ALA A 71 2.16 -8.34 -0.70
CA ALA A 71 3.39 -7.56 -0.58
C ALA A 71 3.10 -6.18 0.01
N ARG A 72 2.02 -5.53 -0.45
CA ARG A 72 1.59 -4.23 0.06
C ARG A 72 1.20 -4.27 1.54
N GLN A 73 0.43 -5.27 1.94
CA GLN A 73 0.07 -5.47 3.35
C GLN A 73 1.30 -5.67 4.22
N LYS A 74 2.26 -6.46 3.74
CA LYS A 74 3.50 -6.75 4.46
C LYS A 74 4.33 -5.48 4.69
N ILE A 75 4.49 -4.64 3.66
CA ILE A 75 5.26 -3.40 3.81
C ILE A 75 4.51 -2.36 4.66
N GLU A 76 3.19 -2.31 4.59
CA GLU A 76 2.38 -1.44 5.44
C GLU A 76 2.46 -1.83 6.92
N LEU A 77 2.47 -3.14 7.22
CA LEU A 77 2.71 -3.62 8.58
C LEU A 77 4.12 -3.25 9.08
N SER A 78 5.11 -3.33 8.21
CA SER A 78 6.47 -2.88 8.54
C SER A 78 6.51 -1.38 8.79
N LEU A 79 5.85 -0.58 7.97
CA LEU A 79 5.74 0.86 8.17
C LEU A 79 5.06 1.20 9.51
N GLU A 80 4.06 0.43 9.91
CA GLU A 80 3.45 0.56 11.24
C GLU A 80 4.47 0.30 12.35
N SER A 81 5.34 -0.68 12.20
CA SER A 81 6.42 -0.95 13.15
C SER A 81 7.41 0.23 13.25
N PHE A 82 7.77 0.82 12.12
CA PHE A 82 8.60 2.04 12.09
C PHE A 82 7.88 3.20 12.79
N TYR A 83 6.59 3.37 12.57
CA TYR A 83 5.79 4.38 13.26
C TYR A 83 5.80 4.19 14.78
N ARG A 84 5.56 2.97 15.25
CA ARG A 84 5.57 2.65 16.67
C ARG A 84 6.92 2.94 17.31
N SER A 85 7.99 2.59 16.62
CA SER A 85 9.35 2.90 17.06
C SER A 85 9.59 4.41 17.15
N ALA A 86 9.20 5.17 16.12
CA ALA A 86 9.36 6.61 16.09
C ALA A 86 8.54 7.30 17.19
N ALA A 87 7.29 6.91 17.36
CA ALA A 87 6.40 7.46 18.38
C ALA A 87 6.90 7.16 19.80
N SER A 88 7.35 5.94 20.04
CA SER A 88 7.93 5.52 21.32
C SER A 88 9.21 6.29 21.61
N LEU A 89 10.07 6.46 20.63
CA LEU A 89 11.30 7.22 20.77
C LEU A 89 11.01 8.69 21.11
N ALA A 90 10.11 9.32 20.39
CA ALA A 90 9.71 10.72 20.66
C ALA A 90 9.19 10.86 22.09
N PHE A 91 8.34 9.96 22.54
CA PHE A 91 7.81 9.94 23.89
C PHE A 91 8.92 9.78 24.95
N GLN A 92 9.84 8.84 24.75
CA GLN A 92 10.94 8.58 25.69
C GLN A 92 11.90 9.77 25.77
N LEU A 93 12.23 10.37 24.65
CA LEU A 93 13.10 11.55 24.62
C LEU A 93 12.45 12.76 25.28
N ASN A 94 11.17 12.99 25.05
CA ASN A 94 10.42 14.07 25.68
C ASN A 94 10.38 13.92 27.18
N LYS A 95 10.21 12.71 27.69
CA LYS A 95 10.10 12.42 29.12
C LYS A 95 11.43 12.55 29.85
N ARG A 96 12.53 12.11 29.22
CA ARG A 96 13.82 11.90 29.94
C ARG A 96 14.90 12.93 29.58
N HIS A 97 14.89 13.47 28.39
CA HIS A 97 16.02 14.21 27.84
C HIS A 97 15.71 15.65 27.45
N ILE A 98 14.45 16.03 27.43
CA ILE A 98 14.06 17.40 27.10
C ILE A 98 13.75 18.19 28.36
N THR A 99 14.43 19.32 28.51
CA THR A 99 14.25 20.22 29.64
C THR A 99 13.04 21.16 29.44
N ARG A 100 12.57 21.81 30.52
CA ARG A 100 11.38 22.65 30.49
C ARG A 100 11.43 23.79 29.47
N ASN A 101 12.62 24.25 29.12
CA ASN A 101 12.80 25.42 28.23
C ASN A 101 12.99 24.99 26.76
N MET A 102 12.93 23.71 26.46
CA MET A 102 13.05 23.19 25.10
C MET A 102 11.68 22.75 24.56
N SER A 103 11.49 22.90 23.26
CA SER A 103 10.33 22.31 22.58
C SER A 103 10.39 20.80 22.66
N ILE A 104 9.26 20.16 22.76
CA ILE A 104 9.14 18.70 22.71
C ILE A 104 9.06 18.19 21.27
N PHE A 105 9.39 16.93 21.06
CA PHE A 105 9.17 16.26 19.80
C PHE A 105 7.71 15.84 19.65
N ARG A 106 7.24 15.87 18.43
CA ARG A 106 5.92 15.39 18.08
C ARG A 106 6.04 14.43 16.90
N CYS A 107 5.46 13.24 17.03
CA CYS A 107 5.37 12.26 15.95
C CYS A 107 4.00 12.35 15.28
N ILE A 108 3.99 12.70 14.01
CA ILE A 108 2.76 12.88 13.22
C ILE A 108 2.58 11.67 12.32
N ASP A 109 1.43 11.04 12.44
CA ASP A 109 1.03 9.90 11.63
C ASP A 109 0.10 10.33 10.49
N ARG A 110 0.60 10.27 9.27
CA ARG A 110 -0.18 10.52 8.05
C ARG A 110 -0.12 9.34 7.10
N ARG A 111 0.03 8.14 7.62
CA ARG A 111 0.08 6.92 6.80
C ARG A 111 -1.14 6.74 5.91
N PHE A 112 -2.31 7.09 6.41
CA PHE A 112 -3.57 6.90 5.69
C PHE A 112 -3.94 8.08 4.79
N GLU A 113 -3.31 9.21 4.94
CA GLU A 113 -3.55 10.42 4.13
C GLU A 113 -2.53 10.54 3.01
N THR A 114 -1.24 10.60 3.36
CA THR A 114 -0.14 10.80 2.41
C THR A 114 0.85 9.65 2.36
N GLY A 115 0.71 8.65 3.22
CA GLY A 115 1.65 7.54 3.35
C GLY A 115 2.93 7.89 4.09
N GLU A 116 2.96 8.97 4.82
CA GLU A 116 4.13 9.50 5.48
C GLU A 116 3.98 9.54 7.00
N ILE A 117 5.11 9.39 7.70
CA ILE A 117 5.23 9.60 9.14
C ILE A 117 6.38 10.57 9.33
N PHE A 118 6.23 11.56 10.20
CA PHE A 118 7.34 12.45 10.49
C PHE A 118 7.43 12.85 11.95
N ILE A 119 8.65 13.18 12.37
CA ILE A 119 8.94 13.74 13.69
C ILE A 119 9.34 15.19 13.49
N LYS A 120 8.74 16.07 14.27
CA LYS A 120 9.04 17.50 14.26
C LYS A 120 9.11 18.05 15.68
N TRP A 121 9.62 19.27 15.82
CA TRP A 121 9.42 20.03 17.04
C TRP A 121 7.96 20.47 17.12
N ASP A 122 7.37 20.42 18.31
CA ASP A 122 5.96 20.80 18.52
C ASP A 122 5.64 22.22 18.03
N GLU A 123 6.59 23.14 18.18
CA GLU A 123 6.47 24.54 17.76
C GLU A 123 6.63 24.74 16.24
N SER A 124 7.24 23.79 15.53
CA SER A 124 7.51 23.92 14.11
C SER A 124 6.29 23.59 13.27
N GLU A 125 6.26 24.08 12.05
CA GLU A 125 5.25 23.69 11.07
C GLU A 125 5.53 22.30 10.51
N ASP A 126 4.54 21.67 9.89
CA ASP A 126 4.65 20.33 9.38
C ASP A 126 5.70 20.18 8.27
N GLU A 127 5.91 21.22 7.48
CA GLU A 127 6.94 21.25 6.44
C GLU A 127 8.37 21.27 7.00
N GLU A 128 8.53 21.69 8.25
CA GLU A 128 9.83 21.77 8.95
C GLU A 128 10.13 20.50 9.77
N TRP A 129 9.78 19.35 9.22
CA TRP A 129 10.03 18.08 9.89
C TRP A 129 11.53 17.76 10.02
N LEU A 130 11.87 16.98 11.04
CA LEU A 130 13.24 16.53 11.33
C LEU A 130 13.56 15.18 10.70
N LEU A 131 12.67 14.24 10.87
CA LEU A 131 12.74 12.90 10.28
C LEU A 131 11.46 12.61 9.53
N LEU A 132 11.57 12.09 8.31
CA LEU A 132 10.44 11.70 7.48
C LEU A 132 10.59 10.23 7.10
N ILE A 133 9.55 9.44 7.32
CA ILE A 133 9.51 8.00 7.03
C ILE A 133 8.41 7.73 6.02
N TYR A 134 8.75 7.06 4.93
CA TYR A 134 7.79 6.68 3.90
C TYR A 134 8.23 5.44 3.13
N ILE A 135 7.31 4.84 2.39
CA ILE A 135 7.61 3.72 1.49
C ILE A 135 8.19 4.28 0.20
N LYS A 136 9.38 3.81 -0.17
CA LYS A 136 10.10 4.27 -1.37
C LYS A 136 9.25 4.06 -2.63
N ASN A 137 9.03 5.14 -3.39
CA ASN A 137 8.22 5.17 -4.62
C ASN A 137 6.81 4.58 -4.45
N ASN A 138 6.33 4.50 -3.21
CA ASN A 138 5.05 3.86 -2.86
C ASN A 138 4.95 2.40 -3.38
N SER A 139 6.09 1.74 -3.55
CA SER A 139 6.19 0.38 -4.06
C SER A 139 6.41 -0.63 -2.94
N PRO A 140 5.68 -1.75 -2.93
CA PRO A 140 5.87 -2.78 -1.91
C PRO A 140 7.21 -3.51 -1.99
N ASP A 141 7.94 -3.37 -3.10
CA ASP A 141 9.17 -4.11 -3.36
C ASP A 141 10.46 -3.33 -3.00
N GLU A 142 10.37 -2.02 -2.82
CA GLU A 142 11.57 -1.17 -2.72
C GLU A 142 12.03 -0.85 -1.29
N GLY A 143 11.20 -1.04 -0.29
CA GLY A 143 11.57 -0.79 1.10
C GLY A 143 11.08 0.55 1.66
N ILE A 144 11.66 0.95 2.79
CA ILE A 144 11.26 2.13 3.55
C ILE A 144 12.42 3.11 3.61
N VAL A 145 12.13 4.40 3.40
CA VAL A 145 13.12 5.48 3.42
C VAL A 145 12.92 6.33 4.66
N ILE A 146 14.01 6.69 5.31
CA ILE A 146 14.04 7.71 6.37
C ILE A 146 14.91 8.87 5.87
N GLU A 147 14.30 10.02 5.69
CA GLU A 147 15.00 11.26 5.38
C GLU A 147 15.31 12.01 6.68
N ASP A 148 16.52 12.47 6.82
CA ASP A 148 17.04 13.11 8.03
C ASP A 148 17.45 14.55 7.73
N LYS A 149 16.75 15.49 8.36
CA LYS A 149 17.04 16.95 8.33
C LYS A 149 17.49 17.48 9.69
N THR A 150 17.90 16.60 10.60
CA THR A 150 18.35 17.04 11.94
C THR A 150 19.62 17.87 11.88
N ASN A 151 20.44 17.66 10.86
CA ASN A 151 21.62 18.49 10.58
C ASN A 151 21.28 19.43 9.42
N PRO A 152 21.15 20.76 9.66
CA PRO A 152 20.81 21.70 8.59
C PRO A 152 21.90 21.83 7.51
N GLU A 153 23.14 21.47 7.81
CA GLU A 153 24.24 21.53 6.85
C GLU A 153 24.28 20.33 5.91
N LYS A 154 23.72 19.19 6.34
CA LYS A 154 23.76 17.95 5.58
C LYS A 154 22.47 17.13 5.73
N ASN A 155 21.56 17.30 4.81
CA ASN A 155 20.40 16.42 4.71
C ASN A 155 20.86 15.05 4.21
N SER A 156 20.36 13.99 4.84
CA SER A 156 20.67 12.62 4.47
C SER A 156 19.39 11.80 4.26
N SER A 157 19.51 10.76 3.47
CA SER A 157 18.43 9.83 3.18
C SER A 157 18.96 8.40 3.32
N HIS A 158 18.24 7.58 4.04
CA HIS A 158 18.63 6.21 4.33
C HIS A 158 17.53 5.24 3.93
N GLU A 159 17.89 4.18 3.26
CA GLU A 159 16.96 3.13 2.86
C GLU A 159 17.09 1.92 3.79
N PHE A 160 15.95 1.37 4.18
CA PHE A 160 15.86 0.20 5.03
C PHE A 160 14.96 -0.85 4.40
N LYS A 161 15.33 -2.11 4.58
CA LYS A 161 14.43 -3.21 4.28
C LYS A 161 13.31 -3.26 5.33
N PRO A 162 12.14 -3.81 5.00
CA PRO A 162 11.03 -3.89 5.98
C PRO A 162 11.38 -4.58 7.31
N ASN A 163 12.36 -5.47 7.29
CA ASN A 163 12.82 -6.20 8.48
C ASN A 163 13.96 -5.52 9.24
N GLU A 164 14.47 -4.37 8.78
CA GLU A 164 15.60 -3.66 9.37
C GLU A 164 15.17 -2.59 10.38
N ILE A 165 14.13 -2.86 11.15
CA ILE A 165 13.56 -1.92 12.14
C ILE A 165 14.59 -1.49 13.20
N PHE A 166 15.44 -2.40 13.64
CA PHE A 166 16.44 -2.09 14.67
C PHE A 166 17.51 -1.11 14.17
N LYS A 167 17.96 -1.26 12.93
CA LYS A 167 18.89 -0.32 12.30
C LYS A 167 18.25 1.06 12.14
N ALA A 168 16.99 1.10 11.73
CA ALA A 168 16.24 2.34 11.59
C ALA A 168 16.06 3.04 12.96
N SER A 169 15.74 2.28 13.98
CA SER A 169 15.61 2.80 15.35
C SER A 169 16.92 3.40 15.84
N ASP A 170 18.02 2.72 15.62
CA ASP A 170 19.36 3.22 15.99
C ASP A 170 19.69 4.54 15.28
N LEU A 171 19.38 4.62 14.00
CA LEU A 171 19.58 5.86 13.24
C LEU A 171 18.76 7.01 13.81
N MET A 172 17.48 6.77 14.11
CA MET A 172 16.60 7.80 14.66
C MET A 172 17.05 8.24 16.05
N VAL A 173 17.46 7.32 16.91
CA VAL A 173 18.01 7.62 18.24
C VAL A 173 19.24 8.50 18.11
N ASP A 174 20.19 8.11 17.28
CA ASP A 174 21.43 8.86 17.09
C ASP A 174 21.15 10.28 16.57
N SER A 175 20.31 10.41 15.56
CA SER A 175 19.99 11.70 14.96
C SER A 175 19.30 12.64 15.94
N LEU A 176 18.31 12.17 16.67
CA LEU A 176 17.56 13.00 17.62
C LEU A 176 18.36 13.31 18.88
N THR A 177 19.17 12.39 19.38
CA THR A 177 20.02 12.65 20.55
C THR A 177 21.13 13.64 20.24
N GLN A 178 21.73 13.57 19.07
CA GLN A 178 22.69 14.58 18.61
C GLN A 178 22.06 15.96 18.46
N LEU A 179 20.83 16.02 17.97
CA LEU A 179 20.08 17.27 17.85
C LEU A 179 19.79 17.89 19.24
N ILE A 180 19.39 17.07 20.20
CA ILE A 180 19.17 17.52 21.59
C ILE A 180 20.47 18.08 22.19
N ALA A 181 21.57 17.37 22.01
CA ALA A 181 22.89 17.80 22.50
C ALA A 181 23.30 19.16 21.92
N LYS A 182 23.12 19.35 20.62
CA LYS A 182 23.40 20.64 19.96
C LYS A 182 22.51 21.76 20.48
N LYS A 183 21.23 21.52 20.72
CA LYS A 183 20.32 22.53 21.28
C LYS A 183 20.68 22.90 22.72
N ARG A 184 21.14 21.95 23.52
CA ARG A 184 21.61 22.22 24.87
C ARG A 184 22.84 23.12 24.89
N GLU A 185 23.81 22.85 24.01
CA GLU A 185 25.02 23.65 23.85
C GLU A 185 24.70 25.11 23.49
N LYS A 186 23.73 25.35 22.62
CA LYS A 186 23.31 26.69 22.20
C LYS A 186 22.61 27.50 23.28
N LYS A 187 22.08 26.84 24.33
CA LYS A 187 21.39 27.51 25.45
C LYS A 187 22.30 27.84 26.63
N GLU A 188 23.45 27.24 26.67
CA GLU A 188 24.51 27.58 27.62
C GLU A 188 25.35 28.75 27.09
#